data_5b388c0a67602d4ad5a8f01b4b9585b0
#
_entry.id   5b388c0a67602d4ad5a8f01b4b9585b0
#
_cell.length_a   1.000
_cell.length_b   1.000
_cell.length_c   1.000
_cell.angle_alpha   90.00
_cell.angle_beta   90.00
_cell.angle_gamma   90.00
#
_symmetry.space_group_name_H-M   'P 1'
#
loop_
_entity.id
_entity.type
_entity.pdbx_description
1 polymer ?
#
loop_
_entity_poly.entity_id
_entity_poly.type
_entity_poly.pdbx_seq_one_letter_code
_entity_poly.pdbx_strand_id
1 'polypeptide(L)'
;MMHQFNPHSFDSRIQHSLQNQQEKQLYRQRQVINRGYQQGHDVASVIHESSQQTLVNFSSNDYLGLACEPSLVQAWQQGLELYGCGSGASPLVTGQHTPHAKLERYLATWLGFERALLFSSGYSANQAVLLSLLTRDDCLIQDKLNHASLMEAGMLSPATMKRFHHNDLSALQGLLEKNSGLSKLVVTEGAFSMDGDLAPLAEIHTLCQQHHSWLMVDDAHGCGVLGEYGRGSCDIAQITPDILIVTFGKAFGMQGAAVLCSDNIAEFLIQKARHYIYSTAMPPAQAYALLHACQLIEHQDWRREKLLQLSQCFSQHLGSNVIHPVTPTPIKPIIIGDSERALDISQQLKQRGFLVSAIRPPTVAVNSARLRVTLTAAHTTEQVIELANAINEVMDE
;
A
#
# COMPACT_ATOMS: atom_id res chain seq x y z
N MET A 1 -40.06 23.80 15.85
CA MET A 1 -39.50 23.28 17.12
C MET A 1 -38.01 23.42 17.02
N MET A 2 -37.41 24.37 17.75
CA MET A 2 -35.96 24.48 17.85
C MET A 2 -35.45 23.27 18.63
N HIS A 3 -34.69 22.38 18.00
CA HIS A 3 -33.99 21.33 18.70
C HIS A 3 -33.04 21.99 19.71
N GLN A 4 -33.28 21.77 21.00
CA GLN A 4 -32.35 22.20 22.05
C GLN A 4 -30.97 21.59 21.75
N PHE A 5 -29.95 22.44 21.63
CA PHE A 5 -28.57 22.02 21.46
C PHE A 5 -28.15 21.15 22.66
N ASN A 6 -28.02 19.84 22.43
CA ASN A 6 -27.49 18.92 23.44
C ASN A 6 -26.01 18.62 23.07
N PRO A 7 -25.01 19.19 23.78
CA PRO A 7 -23.60 18.97 23.46
C PRO A 7 -23.13 17.52 23.59
N HIS A 8 -23.91 16.68 24.24
CA HIS A 8 -23.61 15.25 24.42
C HIS A 8 -24.29 14.36 23.38
N SER A 9 -25.08 14.90 22.45
CA SER A 9 -25.69 14.10 21.38
C SER A 9 -24.63 13.67 20.34
N PHE A 10 -24.88 12.54 19.67
CA PHE A 10 -24.02 12.11 18.55
C PHE A 10 -23.94 13.18 17.48
N ASP A 11 -25.07 13.79 17.10
CA ASP A 11 -25.11 14.81 16.05
C ASP A 11 -24.26 16.02 16.38
N SER A 12 -24.33 16.54 17.62
CA SER A 12 -23.51 17.68 18.06
C SER A 12 -22.01 17.34 18.00
N ARG A 13 -21.63 16.14 18.44
CA ARG A 13 -20.22 15.70 18.38
C ARG A 13 -19.73 15.52 16.94
N ILE A 14 -20.55 14.98 16.06
CA ILE A 14 -20.24 14.82 14.64
C ILE A 14 -20.06 16.20 13.98
N GLN A 15 -21.02 17.10 14.16
CA GLN A 15 -20.96 18.45 13.61
C GLN A 15 -19.72 19.22 14.09
N HIS A 16 -19.43 19.20 15.39
CA HIS A 16 -18.24 19.83 15.95
C HIS A 16 -16.95 19.22 15.40
N SER A 17 -16.89 17.89 15.26
CA SER A 17 -15.74 17.20 14.67
C SER A 17 -15.51 17.60 13.22
N LEU A 18 -16.58 17.65 12.40
CA LEU A 18 -16.50 18.04 10.99
C LEU A 18 -16.08 19.51 10.84
N GLN A 19 -16.65 20.41 11.65
CA GLN A 19 -16.27 21.82 11.67
C GLN A 19 -14.79 22.00 12.02
N ASN A 20 -14.31 21.32 13.06
CA ASN A 20 -12.90 21.35 13.47
C ASN A 20 -11.97 20.82 12.36
N GLN A 21 -12.41 19.80 11.59
CA GLN A 21 -11.64 19.34 10.41
C GLN A 21 -11.58 20.40 9.31
N GLN A 22 -12.67 21.14 9.07
CA GLN A 22 -12.71 22.23 8.10
C GLN A 22 -11.82 23.42 8.53
N GLU A 23 -11.94 23.87 9.78
CA GLU A 23 -11.13 24.96 10.35
C GLU A 23 -9.64 24.67 10.33
N LYS A 24 -9.25 23.40 10.54
CA LYS A 24 -7.85 22.94 10.46
C LYS A 24 -7.40 22.57 9.05
N GLN A 25 -8.23 22.76 8.03
CA GLN A 25 -7.97 22.37 6.64
C GLN A 25 -7.61 20.89 6.47
N LEU A 26 -8.13 20.03 7.37
CA LEU A 26 -7.94 18.57 7.33
C LEU A 26 -9.15 17.86 6.72
N TYR A 27 -10.18 18.58 6.32
CA TYR A 27 -11.39 18.02 5.73
C TYR A 27 -11.07 17.32 4.40
N ARG A 28 -11.47 16.05 4.28
CA ARG A 28 -11.22 15.23 3.09
C ARG A 28 -12.46 15.17 2.22
N GLN A 29 -12.26 15.36 0.91
CA GLN A 29 -13.32 15.23 -0.09
C GLN A 29 -13.01 14.09 -1.05
N ARG A 30 -14.04 13.31 -1.38
CA ARG A 30 -13.94 12.32 -2.45
C ARG A 30 -14.06 13.01 -3.80
N GLN A 31 -13.19 12.64 -4.73
CA GLN A 31 -13.30 13.04 -6.14
C GLN A 31 -13.83 11.84 -6.93
N VAL A 32 -14.84 12.05 -7.75
CA VAL A 32 -15.34 11.04 -8.66
C VAL A 32 -14.61 11.19 -9.99
N ILE A 33 -13.93 10.12 -10.40
CA ILE A 33 -13.15 10.07 -11.63
C ILE A 33 -13.58 8.86 -12.46
N ASN A 34 -13.56 9.01 -13.78
CA ASN A 34 -13.76 7.94 -14.75
C ASN A 34 -12.43 7.65 -15.46
N ARG A 35 -12.26 6.43 -15.94
CA ARG A 35 -11.06 6.07 -16.69
C ARG A 35 -11.12 6.65 -18.10
N GLY A 36 -10.06 7.36 -18.49
CA GLY A 36 -10.01 8.08 -19.77
C GLY A 36 -9.93 7.15 -21.00
N TYR A 37 -9.34 5.96 -20.88
CA TYR A 37 -9.12 5.06 -22.00
C TYR A 37 -10.42 4.63 -22.72
N GLN A 38 -11.55 4.57 -22.01
CA GLN A 38 -12.85 4.26 -22.60
C GLN A 38 -13.36 5.35 -23.55
N GLN A 39 -12.79 6.55 -23.47
CA GLN A 39 -13.11 7.70 -24.31
C GLN A 39 -11.97 8.06 -25.28
N GLY A 40 -11.03 7.12 -25.50
CA GLY A 40 -9.92 7.29 -26.44
C GLY A 40 -8.71 8.05 -25.90
N HIS A 41 -8.66 8.30 -24.58
CA HIS A 41 -7.48 8.86 -23.91
C HIS A 41 -6.51 7.77 -23.45
N ASP A 42 -5.31 8.16 -23.07
CA ASP A 42 -4.28 7.25 -22.55
C ASP A 42 -4.75 6.51 -21.29
N VAL A 43 -4.20 5.30 -21.06
CA VAL A 43 -4.54 4.44 -19.90
C VAL A 43 -4.25 5.15 -18.56
N ALA A 44 -3.23 6.00 -18.51
CA ALA A 44 -2.90 6.80 -17.32
C ALA A 44 -3.83 7.98 -17.09
N SER A 45 -4.74 8.30 -18.05
CA SER A 45 -5.64 9.44 -17.96
C SER A 45 -6.94 9.11 -17.24
N VAL A 46 -7.46 10.08 -16.50
CA VAL A 46 -8.76 10.03 -15.85
C VAL A 46 -9.57 11.29 -16.18
N ILE A 47 -10.89 11.16 -16.18
CA ILE A 47 -11.80 12.28 -16.40
C ILE A 47 -12.45 12.60 -15.06
N HIS A 48 -12.32 13.84 -14.61
CA HIS A 48 -12.96 14.30 -13.40
C HIS A 48 -14.45 14.55 -13.67
N GLU A 49 -15.34 13.84 -12.97
CA GLU A 49 -16.77 13.81 -13.31
C GLU A 49 -17.42 15.19 -13.31
N SER A 50 -17.20 16.02 -12.29
CA SER A 50 -17.89 17.31 -12.17
C SER A 50 -17.39 18.38 -13.12
N SER A 51 -16.12 18.37 -13.52
CA SER A 51 -15.52 19.35 -14.43
C SER A 51 -15.37 18.85 -15.87
N GLN A 52 -15.55 17.56 -16.11
CA GLN A 52 -15.27 16.88 -17.38
C GLN A 52 -13.83 17.11 -17.90
N GLN A 53 -12.92 17.51 -17.00
CA GLN A 53 -11.52 17.73 -17.34
C GLN A 53 -10.78 16.39 -17.42
N THR A 54 -10.05 16.18 -18.50
CA THR A 54 -9.10 15.06 -18.61
C THR A 54 -7.81 15.41 -17.88
N LEU A 55 -7.35 14.51 -17.01
CA LEU A 55 -6.16 14.68 -16.19
C LEU A 55 -5.26 13.46 -16.35
N VAL A 56 -3.95 13.66 -16.47
CA VAL A 56 -2.97 12.57 -16.31
C VAL A 56 -2.82 12.27 -14.82
N ASN A 57 -3.02 11.00 -14.45
CA ASN A 57 -3.13 10.61 -13.04
C ASN A 57 -1.78 10.16 -12.47
N PHE A 58 -1.14 11.02 -11.71
CA PHE A 58 0.09 10.73 -10.97
C PHE A 58 -0.16 10.44 -9.48
N SER A 59 -1.37 9.97 -9.12
CA SER A 59 -1.76 9.61 -7.74
C SER A 59 -2.22 8.16 -7.58
N SER A 60 -2.19 7.37 -8.66
CA SER A 60 -2.57 5.96 -8.63
C SER A 60 -1.45 5.09 -8.06
N ASN A 61 -1.83 4.06 -7.30
CA ASN A 61 -0.90 3.00 -6.88
C ASN A 61 -0.84 1.82 -7.88
N ASP A 62 -1.50 1.91 -9.03
CA ASP A 62 -1.40 0.91 -10.11
C ASP A 62 -0.04 1.04 -10.82
N TYR A 63 1.03 0.67 -10.11
CA TYR A 63 2.41 0.89 -10.53
C TYR A 63 2.75 0.27 -11.87
N LEU A 64 2.23 -0.92 -12.15
CA LEU A 64 2.50 -1.66 -13.38
C LEU A 64 1.47 -1.39 -14.48
N GLY A 65 0.43 -0.58 -14.21
CA GLY A 65 -0.65 -0.30 -15.16
C GLY A 65 -1.52 -1.51 -15.48
N LEU A 66 -1.61 -2.48 -14.56
CA LEU A 66 -2.35 -3.71 -14.77
C LEU A 66 -3.87 -3.54 -14.61
N ALA A 67 -4.33 -2.52 -13.91
CA ALA A 67 -5.75 -2.34 -13.64
C ALA A 67 -6.61 -2.15 -14.92
N CYS A 68 -5.98 -1.79 -16.04
CA CYS A 68 -6.63 -1.69 -17.35
C CYS A 68 -6.01 -2.63 -18.39
N GLU A 69 -5.15 -3.57 -17.99
CA GLU A 69 -4.50 -4.51 -18.90
C GLU A 69 -5.56 -5.41 -19.58
N PRO A 70 -5.67 -5.41 -20.92
CA PRO A 70 -6.73 -6.14 -21.61
C PRO A 70 -6.74 -7.64 -21.32
N SER A 71 -5.57 -8.26 -21.18
CA SER A 71 -5.48 -9.69 -20.88
C SER A 71 -5.95 -10.00 -19.46
N LEU A 72 -5.73 -9.09 -18.49
CA LEU A 72 -6.23 -9.23 -17.13
C LEU A 72 -7.75 -9.05 -17.07
N VAL A 73 -8.30 -8.07 -17.81
CA VAL A 73 -9.75 -7.88 -17.96
C VAL A 73 -10.39 -9.13 -18.56
N GLN A 74 -9.80 -9.71 -19.61
CA GLN A 74 -10.28 -10.95 -20.22
C GLN A 74 -10.22 -12.14 -19.25
N ALA A 75 -9.14 -12.27 -18.47
CA ALA A 75 -9.04 -13.31 -17.44
C ALA A 75 -10.14 -13.16 -16.39
N TRP A 76 -10.49 -11.92 -16.01
CA TRP A 76 -11.59 -11.69 -15.06
C TRP A 76 -12.94 -12.07 -15.65
N GLN A 77 -13.21 -11.72 -16.92
CA GLN A 77 -14.43 -12.12 -17.62
C GLN A 77 -14.58 -13.65 -17.69
N GLN A 78 -13.52 -14.36 -18.05
CA GLN A 78 -13.49 -15.83 -18.03
C GLN A 78 -13.74 -16.39 -16.62
N GLY A 79 -13.14 -15.78 -15.60
CA GLY A 79 -13.37 -16.17 -14.21
C GLY A 79 -14.83 -16.01 -13.80
N LEU A 80 -15.52 -14.94 -14.25
CA LEU A 80 -16.96 -14.72 -14.00
C LEU A 80 -17.82 -15.79 -14.69
N GLU A 81 -17.50 -16.15 -15.92
CA GLU A 81 -18.22 -17.19 -16.66
C GLU A 81 -18.06 -18.57 -16.00
N LEU A 82 -16.88 -18.89 -15.48
CA LEU A 82 -16.58 -20.19 -14.88
C LEU A 82 -17.10 -20.35 -13.44
N TYR A 83 -17.05 -19.27 -12.64
CA TYR A 83 -17.21 -19.35 -11.19
C TYR A 83 -18.29 -18.41 -10.63
N GLY A 84 -18.91 -17.56 -11.46
CA GLY A 84 -19.88 -16.56 -11.00
C GLY A 84 -19.25 -15.39 -10.24
N CYS A 85 -20.12 -14.56 -9.63
CA CYS A 85 -19.74 -13.27 -9.07
C CYS A 85 -19.20 -13.32 -7.64
N GLY A 86 -19.42 -14.37 -6.88
CA GLY A 86 -19.06 -14.42 -5.47
C GLY A 86 -18.85 -15.82 -4.92
N SER A 87 -18.20 -15.93 -3.78
CA SER A 87 -17.86 -17.19 -3.13
C SER A 87 -18.99 -17.79 -2.27
N GLY A 88 -19.96 -16.97 -1.88
CA GLY A 88 -21.15 -17.38 -1.12
C GLY A 88 -20.92 -17.65 0.38
N ALA A 89 -19.68 -17.78 0.85
CA ALA A 89 -19.35 -18.06 2.24
C ALA A 89 -17.90 -17.66 2.60
N SER A 90 -17.55 -17.79 3.89
CA SER A 90 -16.15 -17.72 4.33
C SER A 90 -15.35 -18.96 3.86
N PRO A 91 -14.00 -18.87 3.81
CA PRO A 91 -13.15 -19.98 3.35
C PRO A 91 -13.41 -21.31 4.09
N LEU A 92 -13.66 -21.23 5.39
CA LEU A 92 -13.84 -22.43 6.24
C LEU A 92 -15.23 -23.07 6.13
N VAL A 93 -16.18 -22.42 5.46
CA VAL A 93 -17.52 -23.01 5.22
C VAL A 93 -17.55 -23.63 3.83
N THR A 94 -17.80 -22.82 2.80
CA THR A 94 -17.83 -23.27 1.39
C THR A 94 -17.21 -22.23 0.45
N GLY A 95 -16.55 -21.20 0.99
CA GLY A 95 -16.02 -20.09 0.19
C GLY A 95 -14.67 -20.37 -0.47
N GLN A 96 -13.96 -21.44 -0.08
CA GLN A 96 -12.68 -21.83 -0.68
C GLN A 96 -12.91 -22.63 -1.96
N HIS A 97 -12.65 -22.02 -3.11
CA HIS A 97 -12.79 -22.64 -4.43
C HIS A 97 -11.41 -22.96 -5.05
N THR A 98 -11.42 -23.74 -6.12
CA THR A 98 -10.20 -24.13 -6.85
C THR A 98 -9.29 -22.95 -7.25
N PRO A 99 -9.81 -21.78 -7.73
CA PRO A 99 -8.94 -20.65 -8.05
C PRO A 99 -8.20 -20.09 -6.84
N HIS A 100 -8.81 -20.06 -5.64
CA HIS A 100 -8.15 -19.63 -4.42
C HIS A 100 -6.95 -20.53 -4.10
N ALA A 101 -7.15 -21.85 -4.06
CA ALA A 101 -6.08 -22.80 -3.77
C ALA A 101 -4.95 -22.74 -4.82
N LYS A 102 -5.27 -22.48 -6.10
CA LYS A 102 -4.26 -22.29 -7.15
C LYS A 102 -3.47 -21.01 -6.94
N LEU A 103 -4.14 -19.89 -6.60
CA LEU A 103 -3.50 -18.60 -6.34
C LEU A 103 -2.60 -18.69 -5.10
N GLU A 104 -3.09 -19.26 -3.99
CA GLU A 104 -2.31 -19.45 -2.76
C GLU A 104 -1.03 -20.25 -3.03
N ARG A 105 -1.14 -21.35 -3.75
CA ARG A 105 0.02 -22.18 -4.12
C ARG A 105 1.01 -21.41 -5.02
N TYR A 106 0.49 -20.67 -5.99
CA TYR A 106 1.34 -19.90 -6.89
C TYR A 106 2.11 -18.82 -6.14
N LEU A 107 1.42 -18.03 -5.30
CA LEU A 107 2.04 -17.00 -4.47
C LEU A 107 3.11 -17.58 -3.54
N ALA A 108 2.81 -18.68 -2.86
CA ALA A 108 3.77 -19.35 -1.99
C ALA A 108 5.02 -19.79 -2.76
N THR A 109 4.85 -20.43 -3.92
CA THR A 109 5.97 -20.87 -4.77
C THR A 109 6.79 -19.69 -5.31
N TRP A 110 6.12 -18.67 -5.85
CA TRP A 110 6.77 -17.52 -6.46
C TRP A 110 7.60 -16.70 -5.45
N LEU A 111 7.05 -16.52 -4.24
CA LEU A 111 7.68 -15.71 -3.19
C LEU A 111 8.54 -16.51 -2.20
N GLY A 112 8.62 -17.85 -2.37
CA GLY A 112 9.52 -18.71 -1.59
C GLY A 112 9.02 -19.06 -0.18
N PHE A 113 7.70 -19.18 0.02
CA PHE A 113 7.07 -19.56 1.29
C PHE A 113 6.39 -20.94 1.20
N GLU A 114 6.11 -21.54 2.35
CA GLU A 114 5.39 -22.81 2.42
C GLU A 114 3.89 -22.63 2.13
N ARG A 115 3.30 -21.54 2.63
CA ARG A 115 1.86 -21.26 2.52
C ARG A 115 1.58 -19.80 2.20
N ALA A 116 0.43 -19.58 1.56
CA ALA A 116 -0.22 -18.28 1.44
C ALA A 116 -1.68 -18.40 1.87
N LEU A 117 -2.23 -17.36 2.54
CA LEU A 117 -3.63 -17.24 2.91
C LEU A 117 -4.19 -15.94 2.34
N LEU A 118 -5.35 -16.01 1.69
CA LEU A 118 -5.97 -14.86 1.03
C LEU A 118 -6.86 -14.06 1.98
N PHE A 119 -6.80 -12.74 1.88
CA PHE A 119 -7.58 -11.78 2.66
C PHE A 119 -8.25 -10.73 1.74
N SER A 120 -9.28 -10.07 2.23
CA SER A 120 -10.03 -9.05 1.49
C SER A 120 -9.23 -7.76 1.27
N SER A 121 -8.23 -7.48 2.10
CA SER A 121 -7.35 -6.30 2.00
C SER A 121 -6.08 -6.48 2.82
N GLY A 122 -5.03 -5.69 2.55
CA GLY A 122 -3.83 -5.62 3.40
C GLY A 122 -4.16 -5.18 4.82
N TYR A 123 -5.14 -4.30 4.98
CA TYR A 123 -5.60 -3.86 6.30
C TYR A 123 -6.10 -5.04 7.14
N SER A 124 -6.98 -5.88 6.57
CA SER A 124 -7.51 -7.07 7.24
C SER A 124 -6.44 -8.15 7.46
N ALA A 125 -5.48 -8.29 6.55
CA ALA A 125 -4.35 -9.20 6.70
C ALA A 125 -3.45 -8.80 7.88
N ASN A 126 -3.06 -7.53 7.97
CA ASN A 126 -2.26 -6.99 9.07
C ASN A 126 -2.96 -7.17 10.43
N GLN A 127 -4.26 -6.83 10.51
CA GLN A 127 -5.03 -7.06 11.72
C GLN A 127 -5.17 -8.55 12.05
N ALA A 128 -5.42 -9.39 11.06
CA ALA A 128 -5.54 -10.83 11.26
C ALA A 128 -4.29 -11.41 11.91
N VAL A 129 -3.11 -11.07 11.41
CA VAL A 129 -1.84 -11.55 11.95
C VAL A 129 -1.62 -11.03 13.37
N LEU A 130 -1.61 -9.71 13.57
CA LEU A 130 -1.21 -9.12 14.83
C LEU A 130 -2.19 -9.41 15.97
N LEU A 131 -3.51 -9.42 15.70
CA LEU A 131 -4.53 -9.69 16.71
C LEU A 131 -4.66 -11.17 17.05
N SER A 132 -4.23 -12.07 16.17
CA SER A 132 -4.32 -13.51 16.42
C SER A 132 -3.06 -14.05 17.08
N LEU A 133 -1.90 -13.55 16.67
CA LEU A 133 -0.60 -14.08 17.07
C LEU A 133 -0.16 -13.56 18.44
N LEU A 134 -0.40 -12.28 18.73
CA LEU A 134 0.16 -11.61 19.89
C LEU A 134 -0.67 -11.83 21.15
N THR A 135 0.03 -12.05 22.26
CA THR A 135 -0.52 -12.19 23.61
C THR A 135 -0.01 -11.08 24.53
N ARG A 136 -0.45 -11.07 25.81
CA ARG A 136 0.01 -10.10 26.82
C ARG A 136 1.48 -10.25 27.18
N ASP A 137 2.03 -11.43 26.97
CA ASP A 137 3.40 -11.78 27.33
C ASP A 137 4.39 -11.50 26.19
N ASP A 138 3.92 -10.89 25.08
CA ASP A 138 4.72 -10.61 23.92
C ASP A 138 5.07 -9.12 23.80
N CYS A 139 6.12 -8.82 23.03
CA CYS A 139 6.54 -7.48 22.69
C CYS A 139 6.46 -7.27 21.17
N LEU A 140 5.62 -6.33 20.75
CA LEU A 140 5.52 -5.87 19.37
C LEU A 140 6.43 -4.64 19.19
N ILE A 141 7.38 -4.71 18.26
CA ILE A 141 8.31 -3.62 17.97
C ILE A 141 8.09 -3.14 16.53
N GLN A 142 7.67 -1.89 16.34
CA GLN A 142 7.28 -1.34 15.04
C GLN A 142 8.09 -0.12 14.65
N ASP A 143 8.35 0.03 13.34
CA ASP A 143 8.80 1.30 12.78
C ASP A 143 7.74 2.40 12.98
N LYS A 144 8.17 3.63 13.29
CA LYS A 144 7.25 4.76 13.52
C LYS A 144 6.46 5.19 12.29
N LEU A 145 6.95 4.90 11.09
CA LEU A 145 6.27 5.24 9.83
C LEU A 145 5.46 4.09 9.25
N ASN A 146 5.34 2.96 9.94
CA ASN A 146 4.47 1.88 9.51
C ASN A 146 3.05 2.35 9.20
N HIS A 147 2.43 1.71 8.22
CA HIS A 147 1.06 1.99 7.78
C HIS A 147 0.05 1.94 8.93
N ALA A 148 -1.00 2.76 8.82
CA ALA A 148 -2.05 2.88 9.82
C ALA A 148 -2.65 1.52 10.26
N SER A 149 -2.75 0.53 9.36
CA SER A 149 -3.26 -0.80 9.67
C SER A 149 -2.39 -1.55 10.68
N LEU A 150 -1.05 -1.44 10.57
CA LEU A 150 -0.09 -2.04 11.48
C LEU A 150 -0.11 -1.33 12.83
N MET A 151 -0.20 0.01 12.79
CA MET A 151 -0.29 0.84 13.99
C MET A 151 -1.56 0.56 14.78
N GLU A 152 -2.70 0.54 14.12
CA GLU A 152 -3.99 0.27 14.76
C GLU A 152 -4.04 -1.16 15.30
N ALA A 153 -3.62 -2.15 14.51
CA ALA A 153 -3.56 -3.54 14.97
C ALA A 153 -2.65 -3.69 16.21
N GLY A 154 -1.51 -2.99 16.21
CA GLY A 154 -0.61 -2.98 17.38
C GLY A 154 -1.25 -2.36 18.62
N MET A 155 -1.99 -1.27 18.48
CA MET A 155 -2.72 -0.64 19.59
C MET A 155 -3.88 -1.51 20.12
N LEU A 156 -4.51 -2.28 19.24
CA LEU A 156 -5.62 -3.17 19.59
C LEU A 156 -5.14 -4.53 20.11
N SER A 157 -3.90 -4.91 19.81
CA SER A 157 -3.31 -6.17 20.29
C SER A 157 -3.10 -6.12 21.81
N PRO A 158 -3.12 -7.27 22.51
CA PRO A 158 -2.85 -7.32 23.95
C PRO A 158 -1.37 -7.14 24.29
N ALA A 159 -0.45 -7.22 23.30
CA ALA A 159 0.98 -7.15 23.51
C ALA A 159 1.48 -5.76 23.88
N THR A 160 2.64 -5.70 24.53
CA THR A 160 3.31 -4.42 24.77
C THR A 160 3.90 -3.89 23.46
N MET A 161 3.32 -2.81 22.92
CA MET A 161 3.82 -2.18 21.70
C MET A 161 4.93 -1.18 22.01
N LYS A 162 6.05 -1.30 21.30
CA LYS A 162 7.17 -0.36 21.27
C LYS A 162 7.37 0.14 19.83
N ARG A 163 7.96 1.33 19.69
CA ARG A 163 8.22 1.91 18.36
C ARG A 163 9.63 2.47 18.29
N PHE A 164 10.37 2.10 17.26
CA PHE A 164 11.68 2.70 16.95
C PHE A 164 11.54 3.82 15.93
N HIS A 165 12.51 4.74 15.89
CA HIS A 165 12.59 5.78 14.87
C HIS A 165 12.78 5.13 13.50
N HIS A 166 12.19 5.76 12.49
CA HIS A 166 12.19 5.27 11.13
C HIS A 166 13.60 4.87 10.66
N ASN A 167 13.72 3.59 10.25
CA ASN A 167 14.96 2.97 9.76
C ASN A 167 16.16 3.04 10.73
N ASP A 168 15.94 3.32 12.02
CA ASP A 168 16.99 3.44 13.04
C ASP A 168 17.31 2.07 13.66
N LEU A 169 18.36 1.43 13.13
CA LEU A 169 18.83 0.12 13.57
C LEU A 169 19.33 0.14 15.02
N SER A 170 19.95 1.24 15.46
CA SER A 170 20.45 1.37 16.84
C SER A 170 19.29 1.42 17.83
N ALA A 171 18.24 2.17 17.50
CA ALA A 171 17.03 2.22 18.32
C ALA A 171 16.31 0.85 18.34
N LEU A 172 16.25 0.14 17.20
CA LEU A 172 15.71 -1.21 17.11
C LEU A 172 16.49 -2.18 18.01
N GLN A 173 17.82 -2.22 17.89
CA GLN A 173 18.68 -3.06 18.69
C GLN A 173 18.48 -2.82 20.19
N GLY A 174 18.47 -1.56 20.62
CA GLY A 174 18.24 -1.22 22.02
C GLY A 174 16.86 -1.66 22.55
N LEU A 175 15.83 -1.70 21.69
CA LEU A 175 14.51 -2.25 22.07
C LEU A 175 14.54 -3.78 22.16
N LEU A 176 15.22 -4.46 21.25
CA LEU A 176 15.38 -5.92 21.26
C LEU A 176 16.13 -6.39 22.53
N GLU A 177 17.21 -5.70 22.91
CA GLU A 177 17.99 -5.99 24.12
C GLU A 177 17.18 -5.79 25.40
N LYS A 178 16.47 -4.67 25.51
CA LYS A 178 15.63 -4.34 26.69
C LYS A 178 14.48 -5.31 26.93
N ASN A 179 14.04 -6.01 25.88
CA ASN A 179 12.93 -6.96 25.93
C ASN A 179 13.39 -8.41 25.70
N SER A 180 14.64 -8.74 26.04
CA SER A 180 15.26 -10.06 25.81
C SER A 180 14.51 -11.24 26.44
N GLY A 181 13.78 -11.02 27.52
CA GLY A 181 12.98 -12.05 28.21
C GLY A 181 11.59 -12.32 27.62
N LEU A 182 11.19 -11.60 26.56
CA LEU A 182 9.86 -11.72 25.94
C LEU A 182 9.96 -12.33 24.55
N SER A 183 8.88 -12.98 24.10
CA SER A 183 8.69 -13.24 22.66
C SER A 183 8.51 -11.92 21.93
N LYS A 184 9.23 -11.73 20.83
CA LYS A 184 9.25 -10.45 20.11
C LYS A 184 8.86 -10.63 18.67
N LEU A 185 7.99 -9.73 18.17
CA LEU A 185 7.69 -9.56 16.76
C LEU A 185 8.13 -8.16 16.32
N VAL A 186 9.07 -8.10 15.41
CA VAL A 186 9.46 -6.87 14.72
C VAL A 186 8.61 -6.73 13.47
N VAL A 187 8.06 -5.53 13.24
CA VAL A 187 7.20 -5.24 12.08
C VAL A 187 7.67 -3.98 11.39
N THR A 188 7.88 -4.07 10.08
CA THR A 188 8.24 -2.94 9.22
C THR A 188 7.56 -3.07 7.85
N GLU A 189 7.52 -1.97 7.08
CA GLU A 189 7.20 -2.03 5.66
C GLU A 189 8.46 -2.37 4.86
N GLY A 190 8.32 -3.00 3.70
CA GLY A 190 9.41 -3.19 2.76
C GLY A 190 9.76 -1.89 2.04
N ALA A 191 8.73 -1.20 1.56
CA ALA A 191 8.81 0.12 0.95
C ALA A 191 7.73 1.02 1.57
N PHE A 192 8.12 2.22 2.04
CA PHE A 192 7.22 3.11 2.77
C PHE A 192 6.36 3.96 1.84
N SER A 193 5.07 4.00 2.15
CA SER A 193 4.02 4.53 1.27
C SER A 193 4.11 6.03 0.98
N MET A 194 4.65 6.83 1.92
CA MET A 194 4.68 8.29 1.82
C MET A 194 6.03 8.85 1.41
N ASP A 195 7.09 8.11 1.66
CA ASP A 195 8.48 8.52 1.44
C ASP A 195 9.12 7.79 0.24
N GLY A 196 8.63 6.60 -0.10
CA GLY A 196 9.12 5.81 -1.22
C GLY A 196 10.49 5.15 -0.97
N ASP A 197 11.02 5.28 0.24
CA ASP A 197 12.26 4.65 0.67
C ASP A 197 12.06 3.20 1.11
N LEU A 198 13.15 2.48 1.31
CA LEU A 198 13.14 1.08 1.73
C LEU A 198 13.61 0.94 3.17
N ALA A 199 13.07 -0.05 3.86
CA ALA A 199 13.66 -0.50 5.11
C ALA A 199 15.01 -1.21 4.86
N PRO A 200 15.98 -1.08 5.76
CA PRO A 200 17.24 -1.85 5.74
C PRO A 200 16.96 -3.30 6.20
N LEU A 201 16.22 -4.06 5.34
CA LEU A 201 15.66 -5.36 5.71
C LEU A 201 16.71 -6.42 6.04
N ALA A 202 17.89 -6.40 5.39
CA ALA A 202 18.98 -7.35 5.65
C ALA A 202 19.52 -7.18 7.08
N GLU A 203 19.73 -5.94 7.50
CA GLU A 203 20.20 -5.60 8.84
C GLU A 203 19.14 -5.84 9.90
N ILE A 204 17.87 -5.48 9.62
CA ILE A 204 16.73 -5.75 10.51
C ILE A 204 16.59 -7.27 10.73
N HIS A 205 16.65 -8.06 9.66
CA HIS A 205 16.56 -9.51 9.74
C HIS A 205 17.72 -10.10 10.56
N THR A 206 18.93 -9.60 10.35
CA THR A 206 20.11 -10.01 11.14
C THR A 206 19.92 -9.73 12.64
N LEU A 207 19.44 -8.54 13.00
CA LEU A 207 19.11 -8.19 14.37
C LEU A 207 18.01 -9.10 14.94
N CYS A 208 16.97 -9.37 14.17
CA CYS A 208 15.91 -10.30 14.59
C CYS A 208 16.46 -11.69 14.90
N GLN A 209 17.31 -12.24 14.05
CA GLN A 209 17.94 -13.54 14.26
C GLN A 209 18.82 -13.55 15.53
N GLN A 210 19.68 -12.54 15.71
CA GLN A 210 20.57 -12.41 16.88
C GLN A 210 19.80 -12.34 18.20
N HIS A 211 18.60 -11.75 18.17
CA HIS A 211 17.76 -11.57 19.36
C HIS A 211 16.59 -12.55 19.46
N HIS A 212 16.57 -13.61 18.64
CA HIS A 212 15.50 -14.62 18.61
C HIS A 212 14.10 -13.98 18.49
N SER A 213 13.95 -13.05 17.57
CA SER A 213 12.71 -12.32 17.28
C SER A 213 12.19 -12.70 15.91
N TRP A 214 10.89 -12.76 15.76
CA TRP A 214 10.27 -12.88 14.44
C TRP A 214 10.25 -11.54 13.71
N LEU A 215 10.28 -11.62 12.37
CA LEU A 215 10.16 -10.49 11.48
C LEU A 215 8.90 -10.62 10.62
N MET A 216 8.06 -9.61 10.63
CA MET A 216 6.94 -9.43 9.69
C MET A 216 7.24 -8.24 8.79
N VAL A 217 7.12 -8.42 7.48
CA VAL A 217 7.29 -7.37 6.48
C VAL A 217 5.98 -7.15 5.73
N ASP A 218 5.48 -5.92 5.72
CA ASP A 218 4.41 -5.47 4.81
C ASP A 218 5.05 -4.94 3.53
N ASP A 219 5.02 -5.73 2.48
CA ASP A 219 5.62 -5.38 1.18
C ASP A 219 4.58 -4.94 0.14
N ALA A 220 3.53 -4.26 0.61
CA ALA A 220 2.45 -3.76 -0.22
C ALA A 220 2.91 -2.85 -1.36
N HIS A 221 4.02 -2.13 -1.20
CA HIS A 221 4.58 -1.21 -2.21
C HIS A 221 5.80 -1.78 -2.94
N GLY A 222 6.40 -2.87 -2.46
CA GLY A 222 7.56 -3.50 -3.08
C GLY A 222 7.19 -4.68 -3.98
N CYS A 223 6.30 -5.56 -3.51
CA CYS A 223 5.90 -6.75 -4.28
C CYS A 223 5.26 -6.36 -5.61
N GLY A 224 5.72 -6.97 -6.69
CA GLY A 224 5.38 -6.65 -8.08
C GLY A 224 6.28 -5.59 -8.72
N VAL A 225 6.89 -4.70 -7.92
CA VAL A 225 7.67 -3.54 -8.40
C VAL A 225 9.17 -3.77 -8.27
N LEU A 226 9.60 -4.36 -7.18
CA LEU A 226 10.99 -4.53 -6.79
C LEU A 226 11.42 -6.00 -6.88
N GLY A 227 12.73 -6.22 -6.91
CA GLY A 227 13.31 -7.55 -6.92
C GLY A 227 13.23 -8.26 -8.27
N GLU A 228 13.92 -9.39 -8.37
CA GLU A 228 13.92 -10.22 -9.56
C GLU A 228 12.53 -10.85 -9.75
N TYR A 229 12.00 -10.81 -10.96
CA TYR A 229 10.64 -11.25 -11.28
C TYR A 229 9.53 -10.56 -10.46
N GLY A 230 9.81 -9.38 -9.85
CA GLY A 230 8.86 -8.65 -9.02
C GLY A 230 8.60 -9.25 -7.64
N ARG A 231 9.54 -10.02 -7.10
CA ARG A 231 9.38 -10.68 -5.77
C ARG A 231 9.47 -9.75 -4.56
N GLY A 232 9.71 -8.45 -4.80
CA GLY A 232 9.59 -7.41 -3.78
C GLY A 232 10.87 -7.06 -3.05
N SER A 233 10.72 -6.34 -1.95
CA SER A 233 11.83 -5.78 -1.17
C SER A 233 12.63 -6.85 -0.42
N CYS A 234 11.99 -7.94 0.01
CA CYS A 234 12.65 -9.06 0.66
C CYS A 234 13.61 -9.78 -0.30
N ASP A 235 13.27 -9.88 -1.58
CA ASP A 235 14.15 -10.45 -2.61
C ASP A 235 15.40 -9.56 -2.83
N ILE A 236 15.25 -8.23 -2.87
CA ILE A 236 16.41 -7.32 -2.92
C ILE A 236 17.31 -7.51 -1.71
N ALA A 237 16.75 -7.64 -0.53
CA ALA A 237 17.49 -7.82 0.72
C ALA A 237 18.03 -9.24 0.90
N GLN A 238 17.66 -10.20 0.02
CA GLN A 238 18.03 -11.61 0.10
C GLN A 238 17.67 -12.24 1.45
N ILE A 239 16.46 -11.95 1.95
CA ILE A 239 15.92 -12.49 3.20
C ILE A 239 14.57 -13.17 2.99
N THR A 240 14.23 -14.07 3.91
CA THR A 240 12.88 -14.61 4.06
C THR A 240 12.40 -14.26 5.47
N PRO A 241 11.45 -13.31 5.65
CA PRO A 241 10.89 -13.01 6.96
C PRO A 241 9.97 -14.15 7.43
N ASP A 242 9.62 -14.20 8.72
CA ASP A 242 8.67 -15.19 9.24
C ASP A 242 7.28 -14.99 8.66
N ILE A 243 6.90 -13.72 8.37
CA ILE A 243 5.61 -13.36 7.78
C ILE A 243 5.82 -12.25 6.75
N LEU A 244 5.30 -12.47 5.55
CA LEU A 244 5.25 -11.46 4.49
C LEU A 244 3.80 -11.14 4.14
N ILE A 245 3.48 -9.84 4.06
CA ILE A 245 2.19 -9.36 3.57
C ILE A 245 2.39 -8.79 2.18
N VAL A 246 1.53 -9.21 1.24
CA VAL A 246 1.45 -8.62 -0.10
C VAL A 246 0.03 -8.18 -0.39
N THR A 247 -0.14 -7.11 -1.17
CA THR A 247 -1.47 -6.57 -1.48
C THR A 247 -1.71 -6.50 -2.98
N PHE A 248 -2.93 -6.80 -3.38
CA PHE A 248 -3.31 -6.84 -4.79
C PHE A 248 -3.91 -5.53 -5.30
N GLY A 249 -4.08 -4.53 -4.41
CA GLY A 249 -4.66 -3.23 -4.75
C GLY A 249 -3.68 -2.24 -5.36
N LYS A 250 -2.44 -2.63 -5.61
CA LYS A 250 -1.38 -1.76 -6.12
C LYS A 250 -0.78 -2.32 -7.42
N ALA A 251 0.43 -2.87 -7.39
CA ALA A 251 1.10 -3.39 -8.59
C ALA A 251 0.29 -4.46 -9.34
N PHE A 252 -0.54 -5.24 -8.66
CA PHE A 252 -1.40 -6.25 -9.29
C PHE A 252 -2.65 -5.67 -9.98
N GLY A 253 -2.95 -4.39 -9.80
CA GLY A 253 -4.08 -3.72 -10.46
C GLY A 253 -5.48 -4.17 -10.02
N MET A 254 -5.61 -4.92 -8.91
CA MET A 254 -6.87 -5.52 -8.45
C MET A 254 -7.18 -5.16 -6.98
N GLN A 255 -7.70 -6.08 -6.18
CA GLN A 255 -8.00 -5.88 -4.75
C GLN A 255 -7.69 -7.16 -3.97
N GLY A 256 -7.50 -7.02 -2.66
CA GLY A 256 -7.21 -8.12 -1.76
C GLY A 256 -5.78 -8.12 -1.25
N ALA A 257 -5.40 -9.17 -0.55
CA ALA A 257 -4.07 -9.37 0.00
C ALA A 257 -3.78 -10.86 0.24
N ALA A 258 -2.52 -11.18 0.49
CA ALA A 258 -2.11 -12.47 0.99
C ALA A 258 -1.14 -12.30 2.17
N VAL A 259 -1.24 -13.24 3.11
CA VAL A 259 -0.25 -13.52 4.16
C VAL A 259 0.54 -14.72 3.72
N LEU A 260 1.87 -14.59 3.63
CA LEU A 260 2.78 -15.68 3.29
C LEU A 260 3.60 -16.02 4.54
N CYS A 261 3.70 -17.31 4.86
CA CYS A 261 4.33 -17.77 6.10
C CYS A 261 4.61 -19.28 6.04
N SER A 262 5.10 -19.84 7.16
CA SER A 262 5.23 -21.30 7.33
C SER A 262 3.88 -22.00 7.46
N ASP A 263 3.85 -23.32 7.26
CA ASP A 263 2.66 -24.15 7.48
C ASP A 263 2.07 -23.97 8.88
N ASN A 264 2.89 -23.96 9.92
CA ASN A 264 2.44 -23.80 11.31
C ASN A 264 1.75 -22.47 11.56
N ILE A 265 2.30 -21.37 11.02
CA ILE A 265 1.70 -20.03 11.14
C ILE A 265 0.37 -20.00 10.37
N ALA A 266 0.34 -20.55 9.15
CA ALA A 266 -0.87 -20.61 8.35
C ALA A 266 -1.99 -21.38 9.06
N GLU A 267 -1.70 -22.58 9.57
CA GLU A 267 -2.67 -23.37 10.32
C GLU A 267 -3.17 -22.64 11.58
N PHE A 268 -2.26 -21.97 12.30
CA PHE A 268 -2.65 -21.16 13.46
C PHE A 268 -3.60 -20.02 13.06
N LEU A 269 -3.31 -19.28 11.98
CA LEU A 269 -4.16 -18.21 11.50
C LEU A 269 -5.53 -18.71 11.04
N ILE A 270 -5.58 -19.86 10.36
CA ILE A 270 -6.83 -20.53 9.97
C ILE A 270 -7.72 -20.80 11.20
N GLN A 271 -7.13 -21.19 12.33
CA GLN A 271 -7.87 -21.51 13.56
C GLN A 271 -8.22 -20.27 14.41
N LYS A 272 -7.49 -19.16 14.29
CA LYS A 272 -7.58 -18.03 15.21
C LYS A 272 -7.91 -16.69 14.58
N ALA A 273 -7.55 -16.46 13.32
CA ALA A 273 -7.71 -15.16 12.68
C ALA A 273 -9.19 -14.87 12.35
N ARG A 274 -9.80 -13.99 13.12
CA ARG A 274 -11.23 -13.66 12.97
C ARG A 274 -11.56 -13.12 11.58
N HIS A 275 -10.65 -12.33 10.98
CA HIS A 275 -10.81 -11.81 9.62
C HIS A 275 -10.78 -12.90 8.55
N TYR A 276 -10.16 -14.05 8.82
CA TYR A 276 -10.20 -15.22 7.94
C TYR A 276 -11.44 -16.07 8.18
N ILE A 277 -11.76 -16.34 9.43
CA ILE A 277 -12.84 -17.25 9.84
C ILE A 277 -14.22 -16.70 9.46
N TYR A 278 -14.44 -15.40 9.70
CA TYR A 278 -15.77 -14.79 9.65
C TYR A 278 -16.01 -13.88 8.44
N SER A 279 -14.99 -13.64 7.60
CA SER A 279 -15.17 -12.86 6.37
C SER A 279 -15.53 -13.76 5.20
N THR A 280 -16.45 -13.32 4.36
CA THR A 280 -16.71 -13.96 3.07
C THR A 280 -15.42 -13.95 2.24
N ALA A 281 -15.08 -15.09 1.64
CA ALA A 281 -13.91 -15.22 0.76
C ALA A 281 -14.03 -14.28 -0.45
N MET A 282 -12.87 -13.86 -0.99
CA MET A 282 -12.89 -13.10 -2.25
C MET A 282 -13.62 -13.87 -3.36
N PRO A 283 -14.21 -13.20 -4.37
CA PRO A 283 -14.81 -13.89 -5.50
C PRO A 283 -13.83 -14.87 -6.17
N PRO A 284 -14.25 -16.10 -6.49
CA PRO A 284 -13.37 -17.06 -7.18
C PRO A 284 -12.90 -16.53 -8.54
N ALA A 285 -13.74 -15.78 -9.24
CA ALA A 285 -13.39 -15.08 -10.47
C ALA A 285 -12.22 -14.10 -10.28
N GLN A 286 -12.19 -13.41 -9.15
CA GLN A 286 -11.08 -12.51 -8.79
C GLN A 286 -9.79 -13.29 -8.54
N ALA A 287 -9.86 -14.39 -7.81
CA ALA A 287 -8.69 -15.24 -7.56
C ALA A 287 -8.13 -15.83 -8.87
N TYR A 288 -9.02 -16.18 -9.82
CA TYR A 288 -8.64 -16.62 -11.16
C TYR A 288 -7.87 -15.53 -11.93
N ALA A 289 -8.38 -14.30 -11.93
CA ALA A 289 -7.72 -13.18 -12.59
C ALA A 289 -6.42 -12.77 -11.88
N LEU A 290 -6.36 -12.83 -10.55
CA LEU A 290 -5.14 -12.56 -9.77
C LEU A 290 -4.01 -13.52 -10.11
N LEU A 291 -4.31 -14.79 -10.36
CA LEU A 291 -3.31 -15.76 -10.83
C LEU A 291 -2.69 -15.31 -12.15
N HIS A 292 -3.51 -14.78 -13.08
CA HIS A 292 -3.02 -14.20 -14.33
C HIS A 292 -2.19 -12.93 -14.07
N ALA A 293 -2.62 -12.06 -13.15
CA ALA A 293 -1.84 -10.87 -12.78
C ALA A 293 -0.45 -11.25 -12.23
N CYS A 294 -0.34 -12.29 -11.39
CA CYS A 294 0.94 -12.80 -10.91
C CYS A 294 1.85 -13.20 -12.08
N GLN A 295 1.31 -13.94 -13.07
CA GLN A 295 2.06 -14.36 -14.26
C GLN A 295 2.53 -13.16 -15.11
N LEU A 296 1.68 -12.14 -15.28
CA LEU A 296 2.08 -10.91 -15.97
C LEU A 296 3.23 -10.21 -15.23
N ILE A 297 3.16 -10.10 -13.91
CA ILE A 297 4.22 -9.50 -13.09
C ILE A 297 5.53 -10.27 -13.22
N GLU A 298 5.46 -11.59 -13.14
CA GLU A 298 6.64 -12.46 -13.22
C GLU A 298 7.34 -12.40 -14.58
N HIS A 299 6.56 -12.32 -15.68
CA HIS A 299 7.11 -12.46 -17.03
C HIS A 299 7.26 -11.14 -17.81
N GLN A 300 6.71 -10.03 -17.31
CA GLN A 300 6.77 -8.74 -18.01
C GLN A 300 7.72 -7.76 -17.31
N ASP A 301 9.03 -8.07 -17.33
CA ASP A 301 10.08 -7.22 -16.75
C ASP A 301 10.12 -5.81 -17.35
N TRP A 302 9.72 -5.66 -18.61
CA TRP A 302 9.68 -4.36 -19.28
C TRP A 302 8.88 -3.30 -18.50
N ARG A 303 7.89 -3.70 -17.69
CA ARG A 303 7.10 -2.76 -16.87
C ARG A 303 7.95 -2.16 -15.74
N ARG A 304 8.78 -2.99 -15.10
CA ARG A 304 9.72 -2.55 -14.04
C ARG A 304 10.84 -1.72 -14.63
N GLU A 305 11.39 -2.13 -15.77
CA GLU A 305 12.41 -1.36 -16.52
C GLU A 305 11.87 0.01 -16.91
N LYS A 306 10.64 0.07 -17.41
CA LYS A 306 9.97 1.33 -17.76
C LYS A 306 9.78 2.22 -16.54
N LEU A 307 9.37 1.69 -15.39
CA LEU A 307 9.26 2.46 -14.14
C LEU A 307 10.62 3.06 -13.74
N LEU A 308 11.70 2.31 -13.87
CA LEU A 308 13.05 2.81 -13.60
C LEU A 308 13.42 3.95 -14.54
N GLN A 309 13.20 3.79 -15.85
CA GLN A 309 13.43 4.83 -16.86
C GLN A 309 12.63 6.10 -16.58
N LEU A 310 11.32 5.96 -16.27
CA LEU A 310 10.45 7.08 -15.93
C LEU A 310 10.90 7.77 -14.63
N SER A 311 11.36 7.00 -13.62
CA SER A 311 11.90 7.53 -12.38
C SER A 311 13.15 8.37 -12.60
N GLN A 312 14.07 7.89 -13.44
CA GLN A 312 15.28 8.62 -13.81
C GLN A 312 14.93 9.89 -14.60
N CYS A 313 14.05 9.75 -15.59
CA CYS A 313 13.56 10.88 -16.40
C CYS A 313 12.94 11.97 -15.52
N PHE A 314 12.05 11.61 -14.59
CA PHE A 314 11.43 12.54 -13.65
C PHE A 314 12.47 13.32 -12.84
N SER A 315 13.41 12.61 -12.21
CA SER A 315 14.45 13.25 -11.38
C SER A 315 15.39 14.15 -12.19
N GLN A 316 15.68 13.82 -13.44
CA GLN A 316 16.54 14.62 -14.33
C GLN A 316 15.90 15.93 -14.78
N HIS A 317 14.56 16.01 -14.84
CA HIS A 317 13.83 17.20 -15.29
C HIS A 317 13.34 18.08 -14.16
N LEU A 318 13.46 17.65 -12.90
CA LEU A 318 13.15 18.50 -11.75
C LEU A 318 14.23 19.55 -11.54
N GLY A 319 13.80 20.78 -11.23
CA GLY A 319 14.69 21.90 -10.92
C GLY A 319 15.45 21.70 -9.61
N SER A 320 16.62 22.32 -9.50
CA SER A 320 17.48 22.22 -8.31
C SER A 320 16.88 22.82 -7.03
N ASN A 321 15.85 23.66 -7.16
CA ASN A 321 15.06 24.25 -6.07
C ASN A 321 13.96 23.32 -5.55
N VAL A 322 13.66 22.21 -6.26
CA VAL A 322 12.65 21.23 -5.86
C VAL A 322 13.26 20.19 -4.93
N ILE A 323 12.83 20.18 -3.67
CA ILE A 323 13.31 19.21 -2.68
C ILE A 323 12.61 17.88 -2.90
N HIS A 324 13.33 16.92 -3.46
CA HIS A 324 12.84 15.56 -3.68
C HIS A 324 13.92 14.53 -3.30
N PRO A 325 13.65 13.61 -2.37
CA PRO A 325 14.56 12.51 -2.11
C PRO A 325 14.57 11.53 -3.28
N VAL A 326 15.76 11.03 -3.61
CA VAL A 326 15.89 9.94 -4.60
C VAL A 326 15.41 8.65 -3.96
N THR A 327 14.40 8.04 -4.55
CA THR A 327 13.79 6.80 -4.06
C THR A 327 13.93 5.69 -5.09
N PRO A 328 14.10 4.43 -4.68
CA PRO A 328 14.16 3.29 -5.60
C PRO A 328 12.77 2.83 -6.09
N THR A 329 11.71 3.37 -5.52
CA THR A 329 10.32 3.02 -5.83
C THR A 329 9.69 4.02 -6.82
N PRO A 330 8.52 3.71 -7.40
CA PRO A 330 7.75 4.66 -8.21
C PRO A 330 7.12 5.82 -7.43
N ILE A 331 7.27 5.84 -6.11
CA ILE A 331 6.78 6.91 -5.23
C ILE A 331 7.83 8.00 -5.17
N LYS A 332 7.49 9.21 -5.61
CA LYS A 332 8.37 10.38 -5.73
C LYS A 332 7.79 11.53 -4.89
N PRO A 333 8.17 11.64 -3.63
CA PRO A 333 7.70 12.73 -2.78
C PRO A 333 8.41 14.05 -3.17
N ILE A 334 7.63 15.13 -3.28
CA ILE A 334 8.12 16.51 -3.41
C ILE A 334 7.80 17.22 -2.10
N ILE A 335 8.84 17.56 -1.34
CA ILE A 335 8.68 18.12 0.01
C ILE A 335 8.32 19.61 -0.10
N ILE A 336 7.18 19.98 0.46
CA ILE A 336 6.68 21.37 0.48
C ILE A 336 6.79 21.97 1.88
N GLY A 337 6.55 21.17 2.92
CA GLY A 337 6.52 21.59 4.32
C GLY A 337 5.16 22.08 4.76
N ASP A 338 4.71 23.20 4.21
CA ASP A 338 3.43 23.83 4.55
C ASP A 338 2.23 23.14 3.89
N SER A 339 1.14 22.98 4.63
CA SER A 339 -0.06 22.27 4.18
C SER A 339 -0.90 23.07 3.18
N GLU A 340 -1.02 24.37 3.35
CA GLU A 340 -1.79 25.24 2.46
C GLU A 340 -1.09 25.35 1.11
N ARG A 341 0.22 25.59 1.14
CA ARG A 341 1.04 25.63 -0.08
C ARG A 341 1.00 24.30 -0.84
N ALA A 342 1.04 23.16 -0.15
CA ALA A 342 0.93 21.85 -0.80
C ALA A 342 -0.42 21.64 -1.49
N LEU A 343 -1.51 22.14 -0.89
CA LEU A 343 -2.84 22.11 -1.50
C LEU A 343 -2.93 23.02 -2.71
N ASP A 344 -2.39 24.23 -2.60
CA ASP A 344 -2.41 25.21 -3.68
C ASP A 344 -1.64 24.71 -4.90
N ILE A 345 -0.42 24.20 -4.70
CA ILE A 345 0.38 23.58 -5.77
C ILE A 345 -0.36 22.39 -6.42
N SER A 346 -0.96 21.52 -5.62
CA SER A 346 -1.77 20.40 -6.14
C SER A 346 -2.93 20.89 -7.01
N GLN A 347 -3.59 22.00 -6.62
CA GLN A 347 -4.68 22.59 -7.38
C GLN A 347 -4.17 23.27 -8.67
N GLN A 348 -3.04 23.94 -8.64
CA GLN A 348 -2.42 24.53 -9.83
C GLN A 348 -2.01 23.46 -10.84
N LEU A 349 -1.40 22.34 -10.37
CA LEU A 349 -1.08 21.19 -11.24
C LEU A 349 -2.34 20.58 -11.85
N LYS A 350 -3.45 20.50 -11.08
CA LYS A 350 -4.73 20.04 -11.60
C LYS A 350 -5.26 20.96 -12.72
N GLN A 351 -5.14 22.27 -12.59
CA GLN A 351 -5.51 23.22 -13.66
C GLN A 351 -4.67 23.04 -14.93
N ARG A 352 -3.41 22.59 -14.78
CA ARG A 352 -2.48 22.29 -15.89
C ARG A 352 -2.66 20.86 -16.46
N GLY A 353 -3.65 20.09 -15.98
CA GLY A 353 -3.97 18.76 -16.50
C GLY A 353 -3.35 17.58 -15.75
N PHE A 354 -2.75 17.80 -14.57
CA PHE A 354 -2.10 16.74 -13.80
C PHE A 354 -2.78 16.49 -12.45
N LEU A 355 -3.17 15.25 -12.18
CA LEU A 355 -3.73 14.86 -10.89
C LEU A 355 -2.61 14.39 -9.96
N VAL A 356 -2.18 15.25 -9.04
CA VAL A 356 -1.15 14.98 -8.03
C VAL A 356 -1.70 15.24 -6.63
N SER A 357 -1.60 14.25 -5.74
CA SER A 357 -2.14 14.35 -4.38
C SER A 357 -1.22 15.10 -3.43
N ALA A 358 -1.77 16.10 -2.70
CA ALA A 358 -1.12 16.69 -1.55
C ALA A 358 -1.34 15.83 -0.30
N ILE A 359 -0.26 15.38 0.32
CA ILE A 359 -0.25 14.61 1.57
C ILE A 359 0.07 15.56 2.72
N ARG A 360 -0.76 15.53 3.78
CA ARG A 360 -0.73 16.46 4.90
C ARG A 360 -0.87 15.71 6.23
N PRO A 361 -0.61 16.35 7.36
CA PRO A 361 -0.96 15.81 8.66
C PRO A 361 -2.44 15.36 8.73
N PRO A 362 -2.79 14.29 9.46
CA PRO A 362 -1.90 13.49 10.32
C PRO A 362 -1.17 12.35 9.56
N THR A 363 -1.33 12.24 8.23
CA THR A 363 -0.68 11.18 7.43
C THR A 363 0.84 11.32 7.44
N VAL A 364 1.34 12.54 7.46
CA VAL A 364 2.76 12.91 7.65
C VAL A 364 2.89 13.86 8.84
N ALA A 365 4.11 14.10 9.32
CA ALA A 365 4.35 15.00 10.44
C ALA A 365 3.95 16.47 10.11
N VAL A 366 3.75 17.27 11.16
CA VAL A 366 3.54 18.72 11.00
C VAL A 366 4.77 19.32 10.31
N ASN A 367 4.54 20.28 9.41
CA ASN A 367 5.57 20.91 8.58
C ASN A 367 6.31 19.93 7.63
N SER A 368 5.67 18.82 7.27
CA SER A 368 6.20 17.82 6.35
C SER A 368 5.22 17.50 5.22
N ALA A 369 4.31 18.44 4.91
CA ALA A 369 3.39 18.29 3.79
C ALA A 369 4.18 18.15 2.48
N ARG A 370 3.66 17.34 1.57
CA ARG A 370 4.33 17.01 0.31
C ARG A 370 3.33 16.75 -0.79
N LEU A 371 3.76 16.86 -2.03
CA LEU A 371 3.09 16.21 -3.13
C LEU A 371 3.59 14.77 -3.18
N ARG A 372 2.69 13.81 -3.34
CA ARG A 372 3.04 12.42 -3.57
C ARG A 372 2.82 12.09 -5.04
N VAL A 373 3.86 12.27 -5.84
CA VAL A 373 3.88 11.84 -7.22
C VAL A 373 4.06 10.32 -7.26
N THR A 374 3.24 9.65 -8.04
CA THR A 374 3.33 8.20 -8.24
C THR A 374 3.43 7.91 -9.73
N LEU A 375 4.51 7.24 -10.13
CA LEU A 375 4.73 6.80 -11.50
C LEU A 375 4.06 5.45 -11.74
N THR A 376 3.56 5.24 -12.95
CA THR A 376 3.02 3.97 -13.42
C THR A 376 3.64 3.61 -14.78
N ALA A 377 3.79 2.31 -15.05
CA ALA A 377 4.23 1.84 -16.38
C ALA A 377 3.27 2.24 -17.52
N ALA A 378 2.07 2.72 -17.18
CA ALA A 378 1.12 3.27 -18.15
C ALA A 378 1.47 4.72 -18.60
N HIS A 379 2.31 5.46 -17.85
CA HIS A 379 2.75 6.80 -18.27
C HIS A 379 3.67 6.75 -19.48
N THR A 380 3.64 7.81 -20.31
CA THR A 380 4.66 8.05 -21.31
C THR A 380 5.80 8.90 -20.75
N THR A 381 6.94 8.92 -21.43
CA THR A 381 8.08 9.76 -21.04
C THR A 381 7.73 11.24 -21.16
N GLU A 382 6.97 11.62 -22.18
CA GLU A 382 6.49 12.98 -22.42
C GLU A 382 5.63 13.47 -21.25
N GLN A 383 4.66 12.65 -20.79
CA GLN A 383 3.81 13.00 -19.66
C GLN A 383 4.62 13.24 -18.38
N VAL A 384 5.69 12.45 -18.17
CA VAL A 384 6.57 12.60 -16.99
C VAL A 384 7.40 13.88 -17.09
N ILE A 385 7.91 14.22 -18.28
CA ILE A 385 8.65 15.48 -18.54
C ILE A 385 7.73 16.69 -18.34
N GLU A 386 6.53 16.65 -18.92
CA GLU A 386 5.53 17.72 -18.78
C GLU A 386 5.15 17.96 -17.31
N LEU A 387 4.95 16.87 -16.52
CA LEU A 387 4.70 17.02 -15.09
C LEU A 387 5.90 17.67 -14.37
N ALA A 388 7.14 17.21 -14.65
CA ALA A 388 8.32 17.76 -13.99
C ALA A 388 8.48 19.28 -14.28
N ASN A 389 8.25 19.67 -15.54
CA ASN A 389 8.27 21.09 -15.94
C ASN A 389 7.16 21.88 -15.24
N ALA A 390 5.94 21.35 -15.18
CA ALA A 390 4.83 21.98 -14.49
C ALA A 390 5.11 22.16 -12.98
N ILE A 391 5.77 21.18 -12.35
CA ILE A 391 6.20 21.29 -10.95
C ILE A 391 7.24 22.41 -10.80
N ASN A 392 8.25 22.49 -11.67
CA ASN A 392 9.26 23.55 -11.63
C ASN A 392 8.60 24.93 -11.70
N GLU A 393 7.70 25.14 -12.67
CA GLU A 393 7.00 26.42 -12.85
C GLU A 393 6.21 26.84 -11.60
N VAL A 394 5.41 25.91 -11.02
CA VAL A 394 4.60 26.25 -9.82
C VAL A 394 5.42 26.36 -8.53
N MET A 395 6.65 25.86 -8.51
CA MET A 395 7.57 25.99 -7.38
C MET A 395 8.35 27.32 -7.44
N ASP A 396 8.47 27.93 -8.63
CA ASP A 396 9.11 29.22 -8.86
C ASP A 396 8.15 30.42 -8.62
N GLU A 397 6.83 30.18 -8.67
CA GLU A 397 5.76 31.12 -8.32
C GLU A 397 5.59 31.27 -6.79
#